data_e8a22d94b9aa70277d96d60f4fe57e5f
#
_entry.id   e8a22d94b9aa70277d96d60f4fe57e5f
#
_cell.length_a   1.000
_cell.length_b   1.000
_cell.length_c   1.000
_cell.angle_alpha   90.00
_cell.angle_beta   90.00
_cell.angle_gamma   90.00
#
_symmetry.space_group_name_H-M   'P 1'
#
loop_
_entity.id
_entity.type
_entity.pdbx_description
1 polymer ?
#
loop_
_entity_poly.entity_id
_entity_poly.type
_entity_poly.pdbx_seq_one_letter_code
_entity_poly.pdbx_strand_id
1 'polypeptide(L)'
;MIRMRQLLNTSASLLLASLAAVAGAQQDNVEWTTLGNDFAHTRFSPSQEITAENFSDLEVAWQWDGSSFQAQSGRSTPSYINGRMYTVAGARRHVVAIDPKTGETIWSYREPDTERYQYSMRADYGKGVGFGQVDGKDIIYIISPGFFLTALDAETGAPLEGFGNPVPIDGFPDTGVVDLLADLGHPYDPYKGIPLERGYITSSSPPIVVNDVVIVGNSAEQGYNQSRIENVPGDMLGYDARTGEFLWKFNVIPQPGEYGHETWENDAWQYTGDISSWAPISADPELGLIYIPT
;
A
#
# COMPACT_ATOMS: atom_id res chain seq x y z
N MET A 1 -28.74 -6.66 -95.47
CA MET A 1 -28.93 -5.57 -94.45
C MET A 1 -28.85 -6.18 -93.11
N ILE A 2 -27.60 -6.33 -92.57
CA ILE A 2 -27.34 -6.90 -91.21
C ILE A 2 -26.36 -5.96 -90.50
N ARG A 3 -26.80 -5.36 -89.42
CA ARG A 3 -25.99 -4.48 -88.58
C ARG A 3 -25.22 -5.32 -87.57
N MET A 4 -23.89 -5.22 -87.60
CA MET A 4 -22.98 -5.81 -86.66
C MET A 4 -22.84 -4.87 -85.40
N ARG A 5 -23.22 -5.34 -84.24
CA ARG A 5 -23.02 -4.65 -82.99
C ARG A 5 -21.62 -5.02 -82.42
N GLN A 6 -20.78 -4.01 -82.25
CA GLN A 6 -19.52 -4.15 -81.51
C GLN A 6 -19.81 -4.24 -79.97
N LEU A 7 -19.29 -5.28 -79.38
CA LEU A 7 -19.23 -5.42 -77.94
C LEU A 7 -17.91 -4.78 -77.43
N LEU A 8 -18.04 -3.70 -76.70
CA LEU A 8 -16.95 -3.11 -75.98
C LEU A 8 -16.75 -3.89 -74.66
N ASN A 9 -15.62 -4.61 -74.55
CA ASN A 9 -15.16 -5.20 -73.32
C ASN A 9 -14.46 -4.12 -72.53
N THR A 10 -15.09 -3.65 -71.46
CA THR A 10 -14.45 -2.84 -70.40
C THR A 10 -13.97 -3.77 -69.29
N SER A 11 -12.66 -4.03 -69.22
CA SER A 11 -12.01 -4.69 -68.19
C SER A 11 -11.89 -3.71 -67.00
N ALA A 12 -12.72 -3.89 -65.99
CA ALA A 12 -12.59 -3.17 -64.72
C ALA A 12 -11.53 -3.89 -63.86
N SER A 13 -10.35 -3.31 -63.77
CA SER A 13 -9.33 -3.73 -62.81
C SER A 13 -9.76 -3.28 -61.40
N LEU A 14 -10.19 -4.21 -60.54
CA LEU A 14 -10.35 -3.98 -59.13
C LEU A 14 -8.97 -3.95 -58.49
N LEU A 15 -8.48 -2.77 -58.13
CA LEU A 15 -7.42 -2.61 -57.14
C LEU A 15 -8.01 -2.89 -55.77
N LEU A 16 -7.75 -4.06 -55.18
CA LEU A 16 -7.90 -4.30 -53.76
C LEU A 16 -6.76 -3.59 -53.04
N ALA A 17 -7.03 -2.41 -52.50
CA ALA A 17 -6.19 -1.79 -51.50
C ALA A 17 -6.42 -2.54 -50.18
N SER A 18 -5.50 -3.45 -49.83
CA SER A 18 -5.42 -4.03 -48.49
C SER A 18 -4.98 -2.94 -47.51
N LEU A 19 -5.95 -2.32 -46.82
CA LEU A 19 -5.67 -1.61 -45.60
C LEU A 19 -5.24 -2.68 -44.58
N ALA A 20 -3.96 -2.84 -44.39
CA ALA A 20 -3.43 -3.43 -43.18
C ALA A 20 -3.80 -2.46 -42.04
N ALA A 21 -4.89 -2.76 -41.33
CA ALA A 21 -5.15 -2.19 -40.02
C ALA A 21 -3.98 -2.67 -39.13
N VAL A 22 -3.03 -1.79 -38.89
CA VAL A 22 -2.16 -1.92 -37.76
C VAL A 22 -3.10 -1.77 -36.56
N ALA A 23 -3.61 -2.89 -36.06
CA ALA A 23 -4.14 -2.96 -34.74
C ALA A 23 -2.92 -2.67 -33.84
N GLY A 24 -2.76 -1.41 -33.48
CA GLY A 24 -1.94 -1.06 -32.32
C GLY A 24 -2.54 -1.86 -31.18
N ALA A 25 -1.83 -2.89 -30.74
CA ALA A 25 -2.14 -3.53 -29.49
C ALA A 25 -2.16 -2.38 -28.47
N GLN A 26 -3.34 -2.06 -27.97
CA GLN A 26 -3.49 -1.21 -26.83
C GLN A 26 -2.69 -1.95 -25.76
N GLN A 27 -1.53 -1.41 -25.44
CA GLN A 27 -0.65 -1.99 -24.45
C GLN A 27 -1.41 -1.87 -23.14
N ASP A 28 -1.99 -2.98 -22.70
CA ASP A 28 -2.66 -2.99 -21.40
C ASP A 28 -1.63 -2.54 -20.38
N ASN A 29 -1.90 -1.42 -19.75
CA ASN A 29 -1.01 -0.82 -18.76
C ASN A 29 -0.89 -1.82 -17.62
N VAL A 30 0.23 -2.53 -17.55
CA VAL A 30 0.45 -3.54 -16.52
C VAL A 30 0.71 -2.82 -15.23
N GLU A 31 -0.26 -2.83 -14.35
CA GLU A 31 -0.17 -2.19 -13.05
C GLU A 31 0.54 -3.07 -12.02
N TRP A 32 1.05 -2.44 -10.97
CA TRP A 32 1.67 -3.08 -9.81
C TRP A 32 1.07 -2.47 -8.55
N THR A 33 -0.10 -2.96 -8.16
CA THR A 33 -0.96 -2.32 -7.15
C THR A 33 -0.69 -2.77 -5.72
N THR A 34 -0.08 -3.92 -5.53
CA THR A 34 0.30 -4.44 -4.21
C THR A 34 1.80 -4.66 -4.13
N LEU A 35 2.31 -4.96 -2.93
CA LEU A 35 3.74 -5.23 -2.71
C LEU A 35 4.28 -6.36 -3.59
N GLY A 36 3.44 -7.33 -3.94
CA GLY A 36 3.79 -8.47 -4.79
C GLY A 36 3.07 -8.52 -6.12
N ASN A 37 2.55 -7.40 -6.60
CA ASN A 37 1.74 -7.18 -7.78
C ASN A 37 0.27 -7.61 -7.62
N ASP A 38 0.00 -8.77 -7.08
CA ASP A 38 -1.33 -9.30 -6.81
C ASP A 38 -1.48 -9.69 -5.33
N PHE A 39 -2.69 -10.08 -4.93
CA PHE A 39 -2.97 -10.48 -3.56
C PHE A 39 -2.31 -11.80 -3.14
N ALA A 40 -1.87 -12.61 -4.10
CA ALA A 40 -1.10 -13.84 -3.86
C ALA A 40 0.42 -13.60 -3.82
N HIS A 41 0.87 -12.37 -4.06
CA HIS A 41 2.28 -11.98 -4.14
C HIS A 41 3.08 -12.80 -5.16
N THR A 42 2.50 -13.08 -6.33
CA THR A 42 3.17 -13.88 -7.37
C THR A 42 4.41 -13.20 -7.95
N ARG A 43 4.50 -11.86 -7.85
CA ARG A 43 5.58 -11.04 -8.43
C ARG A 43 5.73 -11.24 -9.93
N PHE A 44 4.63 -11.63 -10.57
CA PHE A 44 4.59 -11.87 -12.00
C PHE A 44 4.04 -10.65 -12.73
N SER A 45 4.70 -10.25 -13.82
CA SER A 45 4.19 -9.28 -14.77
C SER A 45 3.93 -9.99 -16.10
N PRO A 46 2.75 -9.83 -16.71
CA PRO A 46 2.47 -10.38 -18.03
C PRO A 46 3.13 -9.58 -19.18
N SER A 47 3.84 -8.50 -18.90
CA SER A 47 4.55 -7.70 -19.88
C SER A 47 5.59 -8.54 -20.65
N GLN A 48 5.64 -8.39 -21.97
CA GLN A 48 6.53 -9.13 -22.85
C GLN A 48 7.51 -8.23 -23.59
N GLU A 49 7.63 -6.98 -23.20
CA GLU A 49 8.49 -6.00 -23.86
C GLU A 49 9.96 -6.27 -23.65
N ILE A 50 10.30 -6.81 -22.47
CA ILE A 50 11.68 -7.20 -22.13
C ILE A 50 11.80 -8.71 -22.36
N THR A 51 12.69 -9.09 -23.27
CA THR A 51 12.96 -10.48 -23.65
C THR A 51 14.43 -10.82 -23.45
N ALA A 52 14.78 -12.10 -23.57
CA ALA A 52 16.17 -12.53 -23.51
C ALA A 52 17.02 -11.88 -24.62
N GLU A 53 16.42 -11.58 -25.77
CA GLU A 53 17.11 -11.01 -26.93
C GLU A 53 17.43 -9.52 -26.74
N ASN A 54 16.57 -8.75 -26.06
CA ASN A 54 16.74 -7.30 -25.89
C ASN A 54 17.17 -6.88 -24.49
N PHE A 55 17.32 -7.82 -23.55
CA PHE A 55 17.71 -7.51 -22.20
C PHE A 55 19.05 -6.79 -22.09
N SER A 56 20.01 -7.13 -22.96
CA SER A 56 21.33 -6.48 -22.99
C SER A 56 21.30 -5.03 -23.51
N ASP A 57 20.21 -4.62 -24.14
CA ASP A 57 20.05 -3.30 -24.74
C ASP A 57 19.39 -2.30 -23.78
N LEU A 58 19.05 -2.77 -22.58
CA LEU A 58 18.47 -1.90 -21.56
C LEU A 58 19.46 -0.86 -21.08
N GLU A 59 19.01 0.38 -21.04
CA GLU A 59 19.74 1.52 -20.49
C GLU A 59 18.99 2.16 -19.32
N VAL A 60 19.70 2.82 -18.43
CA VAL A 60 19.10 3.59 -17.34
C VAL A 60 18.42 4.83 -17.92
N ALA A 61 17.09 4.87 -17.90
CA ALA A 61 16.34 6.01 -18.41
C ALA A 61 16.46 7.23 -17.48
N TRP A 62 16.39 7.01 -16.18
CA TRP A 62 16.55 8.05 -15.15
C TRP A 62 16.91 7.41 -13.80
N GLN A 63 17.34 8.23 -12.89
CA GLN A 63 17.60 7.85 -11.50
C GLN A 63 16.95 8.88 -10.58
N TRP A 64 16.03 8.42 -9.72
CA TRP A 64 15.39 9.29 -8.73
C TRP A 64 16.33 9.51 -7.54
N ASP A 65 16.55 10.77 -7.17
CA ASP A 65 17.36 11.15 -6.01
C ASP A 65 16.48 11.44 -4.80
N GLY A 66 16.49 10.54 -3.82
CA GLY A 66 15.77 10.69 -2.55
C GLY A 66 16.52 11.49 -1.48
N SER A 67 17.65 12.11 -1.79
CA SER A 67 18.49 12.82 -0.80
C SER A 67 17.76 13.96 -0.09
N SER A 68 16.86 14.65 -0.79
CA SER A 68 16.02 15.72 -0.21
C SER A 68 15.07 15.21 0.89
N PHE A 69 14.77 13.92 0.90
CA PHE A 69 13.97 13.25 1.93
C PHE A 69 14.84 12.61 3.03
N GLN A 70 16.16 12.85 3.01
CA GLN A 70 17.14 12.21 3.90
C GLN A 70 17.12 10.67 3.77
N ALA A 71 16.90 10.17 2.55
CA ALA A 71 16.91 8.75 2.26
C ALA A 71 18.34 8.21 2.38
N GLN A 72 18.55 7.20 3.23
CA GLN A 72 19.84 6.51 3.37
C GLN A 72 19.86 5.20 2.62
N SER A 73 18.72 4.51 2.52
CA SER A 73 18.57 3.28 1.74
C SER A 73 17.11 3.08 1.38
N GLY A 74 16.84 2.72 0.12
CA GLY A 74 15.49 2.33 -0.30
C GLY A 74 15.16 0.92 0.20
N ARG A 75 14.05 0.79 0.93
CA ARG A 75 13.50 -0.52 1.36
C ARG A 75 12.08 -0.73 0.88
N SER A 76 11.58 0.23 0.12
CA SER A 76 10.24 0.22 -0.45
C SER A 76 10.22 -0.53 -1.78
N THR A 77 9.16 -1.29 -1.99
CA THR A 77 8.78 -1.75 -3.34
C THR A 77 7.84 -0.69 -3.90
N PRO A 78 8.19 -0.03 -5.01
CA PRO A 78 7.30 0.93 -5.65
C PRO A 78 6.05 0.25 -6.18
N SER A 79 4.91 0.93 -6.08
CA SER A 79 3.67 0.57 -6.79
C SER A 79 3.58 1.38 -8.08
N TYR A 80 3.00 0.78 -9.14
CA TYR A 80 2.68 1.47 -10.38
C TYR A 80 1.17 1.40 -10.61
N ILE A 81 0.52 2.55 -10.59
CA ILE A 81 -0.93 2.67 -10.59
C ILE A 81 -1.31 3.83 -11.51
N ASN A 82 -2.14 3.54 -12.50
CA ASN A 82 -2.72 4.52 -13.39
C ASN A 82 -1.70 5.55 -13.95
N GLY A 83 -0.54 5.04 -14.41
CA GLY A 83 0.51 5.86 -15.02
C GLY A 83 1.42 6.61 -14.07
N ARG A 84 1.38 6.33 -12.75
CA ARG A 84 2.26 6.93 -11.74
C ARG A 84 2.94 5.86 -10.89
N MET A 85 4.13 6.18 -10.41
CA MET A 85 4.82 5.36 -9.42
C MET A 85 4.64 5.95 -8.04
N TYR A 86 4.39 5.08 -7.05
CA TYR A 86 4.28 5.48 -5.64
C TYR A 86 5.28 4.69 -4.83
N THR A 87 6.00 5.38 -3.96
CA THR A 87 6.98 4.77 -3.06
C THR A 87 6.98 5.48 -1.71
N VAL A 88 7.68 4.91 -0.75
CA VAL A 88 7.99 5.60 0.51
C VAL A 88 9.48 5.84 0.62
N ALA A 89 9.87 6.99 1.14
CA ALA A 89 11.25 7.40 1.22
C ALA A 89 11.57 8.25 2.44
N GLY A 90 12.84 8.26 2.79
CA GLY A 90 13.43 9.17 3.74
C GLY A 90 13.18 8.86 5.20
N ALA A 91 13.79 9.67 6.05
CA ALA A 91 13.79 9.51 7.51
C ALA A 91 12.38 9.54 8.13
N ARG A 92 11.40 10.10 7.41
CA ARG A 92 10.04 10.30 7.89
C ARG A 92 8.99 9.49 7.12
N ARG A 93 9.41 8.48 6.36
CA ARG A 93 8.52 7.64 5.54
C ARG A 93 7.57 8.48 4.67
N HIS A 94 8.13 9.45 3.93
CA HIS A 94 7.33 10.24 3.00
C HIS A 94 6.71 9.31 1.95
N VAL A 95 5.43 9.49 1.68
CA VAL A 95 4.84 8.96 0.46
C VAL A 95 5.23 9.87 -0.68
N VAL A 96 5.71 9.31 -1.77
CA VAL A 96 6.17 10.07 -2.94
C VAL A 96 5.52 9.51 -4.19
N ALA A 97 4.89 10.38 -4.97
CA ALA A 97 4.45 10.07 -6.33
C ALA A 97 5.47 10.57 -7.34
N ILE A 98 5.81 9.73 -8.30
CA ILE A 98 6.87 9.94 -9.28
C ILE A 98 6.30 9.72 -10.68
N ASP A 99 6.64 10.61 -11.62
CA ASP A 99 6.38 10.38 -13.04
C ASP A 99 7.32 9.26 -13.55
N PRO A 100 6.81 8.11 -14.00
CA PRO A 100 7.63 7.00 -14.45
C PRO A 100 8.38 7.27 -15.75
N LYS A 101 8.01 8.32 -16.51
CA LYS A 101 8.67 8.68 -17.76
C LYS A 101 9.90 9.54 -17.53
N THR A 102 9.85 10.41 -16.52
CA THR A 102 10.90 11.42 -16.27
C THR A 102 11.67 11.19 -14.97
N GLY A 103 11.10 10.43 -14.01
CA GLY A 103 11.65 10.31 -12.67
C GLY A 103 11.40 11.54 -11.79
N GLU A 104 10.59 12.51 -12.24
CA GLU A 104 10.29 13.71 -11.46
C GLU A 104 9.28 13.41 -10.34
N THR A 105 9.48 14.01 -9.18
CA THR A 105 8.51 13.97 -8.08
C THR A 105 7.31 14.83 -8.42
N ILE A 106 6.11 14.22 -8.43
CA ILE A 106 4.84 14.91 -8.69
C ILE A 106 4.33 15.56 -7.40
N TRP A 107 4.25 14.77 -6.33
CA TRP A 107 3.89 15.24 -4.99
C TRP A 107 4.54 14.37 -3.92
N SER A 108 4.54 14.87 -2.69
CA SER A 108 4.93 14.09 -1.52
C SER A 108 4.07 14.44 -0.31
N TYR A 109 3.85 13.45 0.54
CA TYR A 109 3.13 13.57 1.80
C TYR A 109 3.96 13.03 2.97
N ARG A 110 3.83 13.64 4.13
CA ARG A 110 4.35 13.13 5.41
C ARG A 110 3.41 13.50 6.55
N GLU A 111 3.43 12.72 7.61
CA GLU A 111 2.74 13.12 8.85
C GLU A 111 3.37 14.38 9.47
N PRO A 112 2.61 15.13 10.31
CA PRO A 112 3.13 16.22 11.12
C PRO A 112 4.25 15.79 12.06
N ASP A 113 4.93 16.77 12.66
CA ASP A 113 6.01 16.54 13.62
C ASP A 113 5.42 16.30 15.01
N THR A 114 5.10 15.06 15.31
CA THR A 114 4.49 14.64 16.58
C THR A 114 5.50 14.00 17.52
N GLU A 115 5.21 13.95 18.82
CA GLU A 115 5.99 13.17 19.78
C GLU A 115 6.01 11.69 19.38
N ARG A 116 4.88 11.15 18.88
CA ARG A 116 4.78 9.75 18.42
C ARG A 116 5.73 9.46 17.27
N TYR A 117 5.88 10.39 16.32
CA TYR A 117 6.89 10.27 15.28
C TYR A 117 8.31 10.22 15.85
N GLN A 118 8.63 11.12 16.79
CA GLN A 118 9.99 11.24 17.37
C GLN A 118 10.43 9.97 18.09
N TYR A 119 9.49 9.27 18.72
CA TYR A 119 9.74 7.98 19.40
C TYR A 119 9.42 6.76 18.52
N SER A 120 9.12 6.95 17.23
CA SER A 120 8.94 5.84 16.32
C SER A 120 10.27 5.14 16.06
N MET A 121 10.35 3.88 16.45
CA MET A 121 11.58 3.08 16.37
C MET A 121 12.07 2.81 14.95
N ARG A 122 11.24 3.01 13.94
CA ARG A 122 11.52 2.73 12.53
C ARG A 122 10.84 3.73 11.60
N ALA A 123 10.97 5.01 11.90
CA ALA A 123 10.35 6.07 11.10
C ALA A 123 10.79 6.01 9.63
N ASP A 124 12.07 5.72 9.37
CA ASP A 124 12.68 5.60 8.05
C ASP A 124 12.40 4.26 7.34
N TYR A 125 11.72 3.33 8.02
CA TYR A 125 11.51 1.99 7.49
C TYR A 125 10.09 1.81 6.98
N GLY A 126 9.89 1.95 5.67
CA GLY A 126 8.62 1.68 4.99
C GLY A 126 8.82 0.75 3.80
N LYS A 127 7.95 -0.25 3.66
CA LYS A 127 8.06 -1.25 2.57
C LYS A 127 7.27 -0.86 1.33
N GLY A 128 6.34 0.08 1.42
CA GLY A 128 5.48 0.51 0.32
C GLY A 128 4.23 1.20 0.80
N VAL A 129 3.25 1.28 -0.08
CA VAL A 129 1.92 1.86 0.16
C VAL A 129 0.83 0.82 -0.10
N GLY A 130 -0.34 1.00 0.50
CA GLY A 130 -1.56 0.30 0.13
C GLY A 130 -2.29 1.06 -0.97
N PHE A 131 -3.10 0.35 -1.73
CA PHE A 131 -3.91 0.90 -2.81
C PHE A 131 -5.34 0.40 -2.72
N GLY A 132 -6.29 1.28 -2.98
CA GLY A 132 -7.70 0.97 -3.14
C GLY A 132 -8.41 2.00 -4.00
N GLN A 133 -9.67 1.74 -4.30
CA GLN A 133 -10.50 2.68 -5.05
C GLN A 133 -11.73 3.05 -4.22
N VAL A 134 -12.04 4.34 -4.17
CA VAL A 134 -13.20 4.91 -3.47
C VAL A 134 -13.93 5.82 -4.44
N ASP A 135 -15.20 5.51 -4.75
CA ASP A 135 -16.03 6.29 -5.67
C ASP A 135 -15.36 6.53 -7.05
N GLY A 136 -14.60 5.53 -7.53
CA GLY A 136 -13.88 5.62 -8.80
C GLY A 136 -12.61 6.46 -8.76
N LYS A 137 -12.16 6.89 -7.58
CA LYS A 137 -10.88 7.54 -7.36
C LYS A 137 -9.86 6.55 -6.82
N ASP A 138 -8.64 6.65 -7.29
CA ASP A 138 -7.51 5.90 -6.78
C ASP A 138 -7.03 6.53 -5.46
N ILE A 139 -6.89 5.70 -4.43
CA ILE A 139 -6.51 6.12 -3.08
C ILE A 139 -5.25 5.37 -2.65
N ILE A 140 -4.31 6.11 -2.13
CA ILE A 140 -3.08 5.58 -1.52
C ILE A 140 -3.22 5.60 0.00
N TYR A 141 -3.01 4.44 0.60
CA TYR A 141 -3.04 4.28 2.06
C TYR A 141 -1.63 4.07 2.60
N ILE A 142 -1.34 4.71 3.73
CA ILE A 142 -0.07 4.57 4.43
C ILE A 142 -0.27 4.51 5.94
N ILE A 143 0.47 3.64 6.61
CA ILE A 143 0.66 3.73 8.06
C ILE A 143 1.89 4.58 8.28
N SER A 144 1.67 5.76 8.85
CA SER A 144 2.75 6.71 9.12
C SER A 144 3.63 6.27 10.30
N PRO A 145 4.83 6.84 10.48
CA PRO A 145 5.72 6.48 11.59
C PRO A 145 5.07 6.59 12.96
N GLY A 146 4.20 7.58 13.18
CA GLY A 146 3.48 7.79 14.43
C GLY A 146 2.26 6.89 14.63
N PHE A 147 2.08 5.87 13.79
CA PHE A 147 0.98 4.92 13.85
C PHE A 147 -0.38 5.54 13.58
N PHE A 148 -0.46 6.30 12.48
CA PHE A 148 -1.71 6.79 11.92
C PHE A 148 -1.94 6.17 10.55
N LEU A 149 -3.18 5.77 10.26
CA LEU A 149 -3.58 5.38 8.92
C LEU A 149 -4.00 6.65 8.16
N THR A 150 -3.33 6.93 7.06
CA THR A 150 -3.66 8.06 6.19
C THR A 150 -4.13 7.55 4.85
N ALA A 151 -5.24 8.12 4.35
CA ALA A 151 -5.75 7.93 3.00
C ALA A 151 -5.50 9.20 2.18
N LEU A 152 -4.86 9.04 1.02
CA LEU A 152 -4.46 10.14 0.13
C LEU A 152 -5.08 9.94 -1.25
N ASP A 153 -5.63 10.98 -1.81
CA ASP A 153 -5.97 11.02 -3.23
C ASP A 153 -4.71 10.78 -4.05
N ALA A 154 -4.71 9.75 -4.88
CA ALA A 154 -3.52 9.33 -5.63
C ALA A 154 -3.06 10.37 -6.64
N GLU A 155 -3.97 11.20 -7.16
CA GLU A 155 -3.64 12.21 -8.14
C GLU A 155 -2.91 13.40 -7.52
N THR A 156 -3.35 13.83 -6.34
CA THR A 156 -2.94 15.10 -5.74
C THR A 156 -2.08 14.97 -4.49
N GLY A 157 -2.11 13.81 -3.82
CA GLY A 157 -1.50 13.60 -2.51
C GLY A 157 -2.27 14.27 -1.37
N ALA A 158 -3.44 14.84 -1.65
CA ALA A 158 -4.28 15.44 -0.63
C ALA A 158 -4.95 14.37 0.26
N PRO A 159 -5.13 14.64 1.55
CA PRO A 159 -5.92 13.78 2.43
C PRO A 159 -7.34 13.56 1.89
N LEU A 160 -7.82 12.31 1.94
CA LEU A 160 -9.15 11.95 1.43
C LEU A 160 -10.24 12.57 2.28
N GLU A 161 -11.09 13.40 1.67
CA GLU A 161 -12.23 14.02 2.33
C GLU A 161 -13.23 12.97 2.82
N GLY A 162 -13.68 13.12 4.06
CA GLY A 162 -14.63 12.21 4.69
C GLY A 162 -14.03 10.91 5.24
N PHE A 163 -12.71 10.72 5.14
CA PHE A 163 -12.01 9.59 5.73
C PHE A 163 -11.49 9.95 7.13
N GLY A 164 -11.82 9.13 8.14
CA GLY A 164 -11.41 9.32 9.52
C GLY A 164 -12.14 10.47 10.22
N ASN A 165 -11.63 10.83 11.39
CA ASN A 165 -12.12 11.93 12.21
C ASN A 165 -10.94 12.86 12.54
N PRO A 166 -11.21 14.13 12.92
CA PRO A 166 -10.14 15.03 13.35
C PRO A 166 -9.30 14.41 14.48
N VAL A 167 -7.99 14.33 14.26
CA VAL A 167 -7.05 13.86 15.25
C VAL A 167 -6.71 15.02 16.19
N PRO A 168 -6.84 14.88 17.52
CA PRO A 168 -6.61 15.97 18.46
C PRO A 168 -5.11 16.25 18.70
N ILE A 169 -4.35 16.34 17.61
CA ILE A 169 -2.91 16.61 17.60
C ILE A 169 -2.64 17.70 16.57
N ASP A 170 -1.94 18.74 16.95
CA ASP A 170 -1.65 19.86 16.08
C ASP A 170 -0.93 19.46 14.78
N GLY A 171 -1.38 20.03 13.69
CA GLY A 171 -0.79 19.86 12.35
C GLY A 171 -1.42 18.77 11.50
N PHE A 172 -2.28 17.91 12.05
CA PHE A 172 -3.08 17.00 11.22
C PHE A 172 -4.22 17.74 10.52
N PRO A 173 -4.61 17.31 9.32
CA PRO A 173 -5.82 17.80 8.67
C PRO A 173 -7.07 17.25 9.40
N ASP A 174 -8.20 17.93 9.19
CA ASP A 174 -9.49 17.52 9.77
C ASP A 174 -10.06 16.22 9.17
N THR A 175 -9.42 15.68 8.14
CA THR A 175 -9.86 14.50 7.39
C THR A 175 -8.68 13.74 6.81
N GLY A 176 -8.91 12.53 6.33
CA GLY A 176 -7.90 11.70 5.67
C GLY A 176 -7.04 10.89 6.62
N VAL A 177 -7.30 10.94 7.93
CA VAL A 177 -6.45 10.31 8.95
C VAL A 177 -7.27 9.59 10.02
N VAL A 178 -6.79 8.40 10.43
CA VAL A 178 -7.31 7.64 11.57
C VAL A 178 -6.18 7.42 12.57
N ASP A 179 -6.44 7.68 13.85
CA ASP A 179 -5.53 7.32 14.93
C ASP A 179 -5.72 5.85 15.31
N LEU A 180 -4.82 4.99 14.82
CA LEU A 180 -4.88 3.55 15.02
C LEU A 180 -4.74 3.13 16.48
N LEU A 181 -4.11 3.97 17.30
CA LEU A 181 -3.86 3.66 18.70
C LEU A 181 -5.16 3.60 19.52
N ALA A 182 -6.16 4.41 19.15
CA ALA A 182 -7.46 4.43 19.82
C ALA A 182 -8.17 3.07 19.71
N ASP A 183 -8.08 2.42 18.55
CA ASP A 183 -8.77 1.14 18.29
C ASP A 183 -7.93 -0.08 18.69
N LEU A 184 -6.62 0.09 18.87
CA LEU A 184 -5.76 -0.97 19.37
C LEU A 184 -6.18 -1.42 20.79
N GLY A 185 -6.65 -0.48 21.63
CA GLY A 185 -7.22 -0.79 22.92
C GLY A 185 -6.21 -1.18 24.01
N HIS A 186 -4.99 -0.66 23.93
CA HIS A 186 -3.95 -0.81 24.97
C HIS A 186 -3.77 0.52 25.69
N PRO A 187 -4.50 0.78 26.79
CA PRO A 187 -4.38 2.02 27.54
C PRO A 187 -2.98 2.13 28.17
N TYR A 188 -2.46 3.34 28.19
CA TYR A 188 -1.19 3.62 28.84
C TYR A 188 -1.25 3.36 30.34
N ASP A 189 -0.33 2.53 30.81
CA ASP A 189 -0.04 2.37 32.23
C ASP A 189 1.43 2.78 32.48
N PRO A 190 1.70 3.84 33.26
CA PRO A 190 3.06 4.32 33.51
C PRO A 190 3.93 3.32 34.24
N TYR A 191 3.33 2.28 34.82
CA TYR A 191 4.04 1.24 35.59
C TYR A 191 4.16 -0.08 34.81
N LYS A 192 3.41 -0.24 33.71
CA LYS A 192 3.38 -1.46 32.92
C LYS A 192 3.41 -1.15 31.42
N GLY A 193 4.07 -2.04 30.69
CA GLY A 193 4.08 -1.99 29.24
C GLY A 193 4.86 -0.82 28.64
N ILE A 194 4.63 -0.60 27.37
CA ILE A 194 5.30 0.40 26.54
C ILE A 194 4.40 1.64 26.45
N PRO A 195 4.94 2.86 26.58
CA PRO A 195 4.14 4.09 26.55
C PRO A 195 3.73 4.45 25.12
N LEU A 196 2.71 3.78 24.60
CA LEU A 196 2.26 3.88 23.21
C LEU A 196 1.76 5.28 22.84
N GLU A 197 1.19 6.04 23.79
CA GLU A 197 0.75 7.41 23.58
C GLU A 197 1.89 8.36 23.25
N ARG A 198 3.11 8.01 23.62
CA ARG A 198 4.31 8.75 23.27
C ARG A 198 4.95 8.29 21.98
N GLY A 199 4.59 7.12 21.45
CA GLY A 199 5.19 6.45 20.32
C GLY A 199 5.58 5.02 20.65
N TYR A 200 6.75 4.56 20.20
CA TYR A 200 7.24 3.20 20.38
C TYR A 200 6.38 2.12 19.68
N ILE A 201 5.52 2.55 18.76
CA ILE A 201 4.70 1.69 17.92
C ILE A 201 4.62 2.26 16.50
N THR A 202 4.61 1.40 15.53
CA THR A 202 4.43 1.75 14.12
C THR A 202 3.97 0.52 13.33
N SER A 203 3.86 0.62 12.02
CA SER A 203 3.88 -0.54 11.12
C SER A 203 4.74 -0.20 9.91
N SER A 204 5.72 -1.02 9.61
CA SER A 204 6.55 -0.84 8.41
C SER A 204 5.97 -1.52 7.17
N SER A 205 5.06 -2.47 7.35
CA SER A 205 4.34 -3.11 6.26
C SER A 205 3.24 -2.20 5.75
N PRO A 206 3.06 -2.09 4.42
CA PRO A 206 1.95 -1.32 3.88
C PRO A 206 0.62 -1.96 4.30
N PRO A 207 -0.44 -1.17 4.45
CA PRO A 207 -1.78 -1.72 4.57
C PRO A 207 -2.16 -2.46 3.29
N ILE A 208 -3.00 -3.48 3.42
CA ILE A 208 -3.63 -4.14 2.27
C ILE A 208 -5.10 -3.74 2.22
N VAL A 209 -5.63 -3.50 1.03
CA VAL A 209 -7.04 -3.16 0.83
C VAL A 209 -7.73 -4.29 0.09
N VAL A 210 -8.70 -4.91 0.74
CA VAL A 210 -9.42 -6.06 0.21
C VAL A 210 -10.92 -5.89 0.48
N ASN A 211 -11.74 -5.98 -0.57
CA ASN A 211 -13.20 -5.86 -0.47
C ASN A 211 -13.63 -4.62 0.35
N ASP A 212 -13.09 -3.46 0.01
CA ASP A 212 -13.33 -2.18 0.66
C ASP A 212 -12.92 -2.09 2.14
N VAL A 213 -12.07 -3.01 2.60
CA VAL A 213 -11.50 -2.99 3.95
C VAL A 213 -9.99 -2.75 3.89
N VAL A 214 -9.53 -1.72 4.59
CA VAL A 214 -8.11 -1.46 4.82
C VAL A 214 -7.66 -2.24 6.05
N ILE A 215 -6.69 -3.13 5.87
CA ILE A 215 -6.20 -4.02 6.93
C ILE A 215 -4.81 -3.61 7.31
N VAL A 216 -4.60 -3.40 8.60
CA VAL A 216 -3.35 -2.90 9.16
C VAL A 216 -2.88 -3.76 10.33
N GLY A 217 -1.57 -3.92 10.45
CA GLY A 217 -0.92 -4.51 11.61
C GLY A 217 -0.11 -3.48 12.38
N ASN A 218 0.60 -3.94 13.39
CA ASN A 218 1.50 -3.09 14.15
C ASN A 218 2.83 -3.78 14.45
N SER A 219 3.76 -2.99 14.96
CA SER A 219 5.03 -3.43 15.52
C SER A 219 5.42 -2.44 16.61
N ALA A 220 5.65 -2.92 17.82
CA ALA A 220 6.05 -2.08 18.94
C ALA A 220 7.52 -2.31 19.33
N GLU A 221 8.04 -1.48 20.24
CA GLU A 221 9.49 -1.49 20.60
C GLU A 221 9.91 -2.65 21.52
N GLN A 222 9.06 -3.58 21.82
CA GLN A 222 9.37 -4.68 22.74
C GLN A 222 10.64 -5.46 22.38
N GLY A 223 10.95 -5.59 21.11
CA GLY A 223 12.17 -6.27 20.64
C GLY A 223 13.47 -5.52 20.89
N TYR A 224 13.41 -4.23 21.27
CA TYR A 224 14.58 -3.37 21.48
C TYR A 224 14.79 -2.98 22.93
N ASN A 225 13.74 -2.99 23.73
CA ASN A 225 13.78 -2.64 25.13
C ASN A 225 13.10 -3.70 26.00
N GLN A 226 13.82 -4.73 26.32
CA GLN A 226 13.37 -5.89 27.10
C GLN A 226 13.40 -5.66 28.63
N SER A 227 13.24 -4.43 29.06
CA SER A 227 13.28 -4.11 30.51
C SER A 227 12.03 -4.57 31.27
N ARG A 228 10.99 -4.97 30.52
CA ARG A 228 9.70 -5.41 31.07
C ARG A 228 9.26 -6.72 30.42
N ILE A 229 8.36 -7.42 31.10
CA ILE A 229 7.74 -8.65 30.61
C ILE A 229 6.53 -8.33 29.71
N GLU A 230 5.86 -7.21 29.97
CA GLU A 230 4.66 -6.82 29.25
C GLU A 230 5.03 -6.31 27.84
N ASN A 231 4.38 -6.85 26.86
CA ASN A 231 4.53 -6.49 25.46
C ASN A 231 3.18 -6.13 24.81
N VAL A 232 3.24 -5.52 23.64
CA VAL A 232 2.05 -5.18 22.85
C VAL A 232 1.74 -6.32 21.89
N PRO A 233 0.52 -6.89 21.88
CA PRO A 233 0.11 -7.86 20.88
C PRO A 233 0.17 -7.29 19.47
N GLY A 234 0.47 -8.15 18.51
CA GLY A 234 0.51 -7.78 17.09
C GLY A 234 -0.87 -7.76 16.42
N ASP A 235 -1.89 -7.28 17.13
CA ASP A 235 -3.28 -7.33 16.67
C ASP A 235 -3.48 -6.66 15.31
N MET A 236 -4.41 -7.22 14.53
CA MET A 236 -4.78 -6.71 13.22
C MET A 236 -6.06 -5.90 13.33
N LEU A 237 -6.09 -4.75 12.66
CA LEU A 237 -7.25 -3.84 12.64
C LEU A 237 -7.78 -3.74 11.22
N GLY A 238 -9.10 -3.72 11.06
CA GLY A 238 -9.80 -3.49 9.80
C GLY A 238 -10.62 -2.23 9.82
N TYR A 239 -10.52 -1.44 8.77
CA TYR A 239 -11.20 -0.16 8.59
C TYR A 239 -11.93 -0.11 7.26
N ASP A 240 -13.07 0.55 7.23
CA ASP A 240 -13.75 0.86 5.97
C ASP A 240 -12.86 1.76 5.10
N ALA A 241 -12.63 1.36 3.86
CA ALA A 241 -11.69 2.05 2.97
C ALA A 241 -12.17 3.45 2.56
N ARG A 242 -13.47 3.70 2.58
CA ARG A 242 -14.07 4.98 2.22
C ARG A 242 -14.07 5.96 3.37
N THR A 243 -14.47 5.48 4.56
CA THR A 243 -14.79 6.35 5.71
C THR A 243 -13.72 6.33 6.80
N GLY A 244 -12.85 5.30 6.82
CA GLY A 244 -11.93 5.09 7.93
C GLY A 244 -12.63 4.64 9.22
N GLU A 245 -13.91 4.22 9.15
CA GLU A 245 -14.62 3.67 10.30
C GLU A 245 -13.99 2.36 10.71
N PHE A 246 -13.76 2.19 12.04
CA PHE A 246 -13.27 0.94 12.58
C PHE A 246 -14.33 -0.16 12.44
N LEU A 247 -13.94 -1.29 11.85
CA LEU A 247 -14.83 -2.41 11.59
C LEU A 247 -14.60 -3.58 12.53
N TRP A 248 -13.33 -3.97 12.73
CA TRP A 248 -12.99 -5.12 13.55
C TRP A 248 -11.53 -5.12 13.99
N LYS A 249 -11.27 -5.87 15.05
CA LYS A 249 -9.94 -6.25 15.52
C LYS A 249 -9.82 -7.78 15.57
N PHE A 250 -8.72 -8.30 15.06
CA PHE A 250 -8.33 -9.67 15.24
C PHE A 250 -7.20 -9.75 16.28
N ASN A 251 -7.47 -10.41 17.40
CA ASN A 251 -6.49 -10.62 18.44
C ASN A 251 -5.54 -11.75 18.01
N VAL A 252 -4.28 -11.42 17.75
CA VAL A 252 -3.26 -12.41 17.39
C VAL A 252 -2.95 -13.32 18.59
N ILE A 253 -3.03 -12.77 19.79
CA ILE A 253 -2.99 -13.53 21.04
C ILE A 253 -4.42 -13.72 21.51
N PRO A 254 -4.98 -14.96 21.46
CA PRO A 254 -6.38 -15.21 21.76
C PRO A 254 -6.77 -14.72 23.15
N GLN A 255 -7.88 -14.03 23.25
CA GLN A 255 -8.45 -13.55 24.49
C GLN A 255 -9.40 -14.59 25.11
N PRO A 256 -9.78 -14.46 26.39
CA PRO A 256 -10.72 -15.37 27.04
C PRO A 256 -12.01 -15.59 26.22
N GLY A 257 -12.29 -16.83 25.86
CA GLY A 257 -13.44 -17.21 25.03
C GLY A 257 -13.16 -17.33 23.54
N GLU A 258 -11.97 -16.93 23.07
CA GLU A 258 -11.54 -17.12 21.70
C GLU A 258 -10.86 -18.48 21.51
N TYR A 259 -10.88 -18.99 20.27
CA TYR A 259 -10.25 -20.26 19.92
C TYR A 259 -8.74 -20.23 20.17
N GLY A 260 -8.23 -21.24 20.86
CA GLY A 260 -6.80 -21.37 21.18
C GLY A 260 -6.38 -20.68 22.48
N HIS A 261 -7.25 -19.91 23.13
CA HIS A 261 -6.92 -19.25 24.41
C HIS A 261 -6.48 -20.24 25.49
N GLU A 262 -7.09 -21.40 25.53
CA GLU A 262 -6.78 -22.46 26.50
C GLU A 262 -5.36 -23.04 26.36
N THR A 263 -4.66 -22.75 25.29
CA THR A 263 -3.27 -23.17 25.07
C THR A 263 -2.24 -22.24 25.73
N TRP A 264 -2.69 -21.05 26.20
CA TRP A 264 -1.84 -20.05 26.83
C TRP A 264 -1.76 -20.31 28.35
N GLU A 265 -0.75 -21.05 28.75
CA GLU A 265 -0.54 -21.41 30.15
C GLU A 265 -0.05 -20.23 31.00
N ASN A 266 -0.31 -20.28 32.31
CA ASN A 266 0.14 -19.29 33.31
C ASN A 266 -0.29 -17.85 33.01
N ASP A 267 -1.47 -17.69 32.41
CA ASP A 267 -2.01 -16.38 32.00
C ASP A 267 -1.06 -15.55 31.11
N ALA A 268 -0.20 -16.23 30.35
CA ALA A 268 0.80 -15.59 29.51
C ALA A 268 0.17 -14.68 28.43
N TRP A 269 -1.05 -14.92 28.04
CA TRP A 269 -1.81 -14.06 27.12
C TRP A 269 -1.95 -12.61 27.59
N GLN A 270 -1.89 -12.37 28.90
CA GLN A 270 -2.06 -11.02 29.48
C GLN A 270 -0.85 -10.11 29.26
N TYR A 271 0.33 -10.66 29.03
CA TYR A 271 1.57 -9.89 28.95
C TYR A 271 2.43 -10.23 27.73
N THR A 272 2.10 -11.27 27.00
CA THR A 272 2.85 -11.65 25.80
C THR A 272 2.53 -10.70 24.65
N GLY A 273 3.52 -10.44 23.82
CA GLY A 273 3.40 -9.64 22.61
C GLY A 273 4.51 -9.98 21.62
N ASP A 274 4.84 -9.04 20.74
CA ASP A 274 5.82 -9.17 19.66
C ASP A 274 5.47 -10.29 18.64
N ILE A 275 4.18 -10.60 18.50
CA ILE A 275 3.66 -11.48 17.49
C ILE A 275 3.01 -10.61 16.42
N SER A 276 3.84 -9.85 15.72
CA SER A 276 3.35 -8.88 14.74
C SER A 276 3.51 -9.37 13.31
N SER A 277 2.51 -9.09 12.47
CA SER A 277 2.61 -9.32 11.03
C SER A 277 3.46 -8.24 10.36
N TRP A 278 4.77 -8.45 10.32
CA TRP A 278 5.69 -7.55 9.62
C TRP A 278 6.01 -8.00 8.19
N ALA A 279 5.64 -9.21 7.82
CA ALA A 279 5.71 -9.70 6.44
C ALA A 279 4.48 -9.24 5.63
N PRO A 280 4.55 -9.25 4.29
CA PRO A 280 3.41 -8.93 3.46
C PRO A 280 2.22 -9.84 3.73
N ILE A 281 1.03 -9.24 3.86
CA ILE A 281 -0.24 -9.95 4.01
C ILE A 281 -0.74 -10.31 2.63
N SER A 282 -1.14 -11.57 2.41
CA SER A 282 -1.81 -11.99 1.18
C SER A 282 -3.32 -12.16 1.40
N ALA A 283 -4.08 -12.21 0.31
CA ALA A 283 -5.53 -12.30 0.40
C ALA A 283 -6.14 -13.13 -0.73
N ASP A 284 -7.35 -13.61 -0.48
CA ASP A 284 -8.26 -14.15 -1.46
C ASP A 284 -9.55 -13.35 -1.42
N PRO A 285 -9.74 -12.38 -2.34
CA PRO A 285 -10.91 -11.51 -2.35
C PRO A 285 -12.21 -12.26 -2.66
N GLU A 286 -12.16 -13.37 -3.40
CA GLU A 286 -13.35 -14.16 -3.74
C GLU A 286 -13.90 -14.90 -2.52
N LEU A 287 -13.00 -15.43 -1.69
CA LEU A 287 -13.35 -16.08 -0.44
C LEU A 287 -13.51 -15.11 0.73
N GLY A 288 -13.11 -13.84 0.57
CA GLY A 288 -13.09 -12.84 1.64
C GLY A 288 -12.11 -13.18 2.75
N LEU A 289 -10.98 -13.81 2.40
CA LEU A 289 -9.96 -14.26 3.36
C LEU A 289 -8.68 -13.43 3.24
N ILE A 290 -8.04 -13.23 4.39
CA ILE A 290 -6.68 -12.70 4.47
C ILE A 290 -5.77 -13.73 5.16
N TYR A 291 -4.51 -13.78 4.75
CA TYR A 291 -3.49 -14.67 5.29
C TYR A 291 -2.42 -13.83 5.96
N ILE A 292 -2.34 -13.92 7.27
CA ILE A 292 -1.49 -13.09 8.12
C ILE A 292 -0.30 -13.92 8.58
N PRO A 293 0.91 -13.64 8.11
CA PRO A 293 2.11 -14.31 8.60
C PRO A 293 2.54 -13.70 9.94
N THR A 294 2.53 -14.48 11.00
CA THR A 294 2.94 -14.09 12.37
C THR A 294 4.16 -14.86 12.84
#